data_bc4a1f4569ebe793b1aedf3cfc09c51f
#
_entry.id   bc4a1f4569ebe793b1aedf3cfc09c51f
#
_cell.length_a   1.000
_cell.length_b   1.000
_cell.length_c   1.000
_cell.angle_alpha   90.00
_cell.angle_beta   90.00
_cell.angle_gamma   90.00
#
_symmetry.space_group_name_H-M   'P 1'
#
loop_
_entity.id
_entity.type
_entity.pdbx_description
1 polymer ?
#
loop_
_entity_poly.entity_id
_entity_poly.type
_entity_poly.pdbx_seq_one_letter_code
_entity_poly.pdbx_strand_id
1 'polypeptide(L)'
;MDFSKVTQGMKSGAKLLVRSTFRAIASFPWSRRLLNAVYLKLTASQRAFFHQAFAKTFRNSNIQARDGTWKVIFASRSILMPLSSGNFWLDWDNAVSIVGHDIEVKQTYETLLGLPSLKPELFIDIGANYGTHSLLFLAHGIRAITFEPNTSCHDYFRQICKLNHVNPKLEPVALGDREGCVDFSYPQRDTWLGSTNSEIISKLSQREDLVTKKVEQKTLDSYSAEIAHKRTLIKIDTEGNELSVLKGAAKTLKEVKPMIIFECFGDNERTKLFGFLISQNNSIYRLPWNPEDKAESLTACQFLASASTNFIAIPLSVH
;
A
#
# COMPACT_ATOMS: atom_id res chain seq x y z
N MET A 1 44.18 0.83 -7.43
CA MET A 1 42.90 0.40 -8.08
C MET A 1 41.91 0.18 -6.98
N ASP A 2 40.81 0.94 -7.01
CA ASP A 2 39.81 0.90 -5.94
C ASP A 2 38.87 -0.29 -6.18
N PHE A 3 39.07 -1.39 -5.45
CA PHE A 3 38.30 -2.62 -5.54
C PHE A 3 36.78 -2.40 -5.26
N SER A 4 36.43 -1.33 -4.56
CA SER A 4 35.02 -0.98 -4.27
C SER A 4 34.29 -0.55 -5.54
N LYS A 5 34.94 0.17 -6.45
CA LYS A 5 34.36 0.61 -7.73
C LYS A 5 34.22 -0.55 -8.71
N VAL A 6 35.14 -1.52 -8.69
CA VAL A 6 35.08 -2.70 -9.56
C VAL A 6 33.92 -3.63 -9.13
N THR A 7 33.73 -3.85 -7.83
CA THR A 7 32.64 -4.67 -7.30
C THR A 7 31.27 -4.00 -7.48
N GLN A 8 31.21 -2.67 -7.44
CA GLN A 8 29.99 -1.91 -7.71
C GLN A 8 29.63 -1.94 -9.20
N GLY A 9 30.62 -1.86 -10.09
CA GLY A 9 30.46 -2.02 -11.55
C GLY A 9 29.98 -3.43 -11.96
N MET A 10 30.54 -4.48 -11.35
CA MET A 10 30.09 -5.87 -11.58
C MET A 10 28.66 -6.13 -11.09
N LYS A 11 28.27 -5.57 -9.95
CA LYS A 11 26.90 -5.64 -9.45
C LYS A 11 25.91 -4.88 -10.36
N SER A 12 26.32 -3.76 -10.95
CA SER A 12 25.50 -3.01 -11.90
C SER A 12 25.34 -3.73 -13.23
N GLY A 13 26.42 -4.36 -13.74
CA GLY A 13 26.38 -5.15 -14.97
C GLY A 13 25.51 -6.40 -14.85
N ALA A 14 25.62 -7.14 -13.75
CA ALA A 14 24.74 -8.29 -13.48
C ALA A 14 23.27 -7.88 -13.36
N LYS A 15 22.99 -6.75 -12.73
CA LYS A 15 21.62 -6.21 -12.63
C LYS A 15 21.06 -5.79 -13.98
N LEU A 16 21.88 -5.20 -14.84
CA LEU A 16 21.51 -4.84 -16.21
C LEU A 16 21.22 -6.11 -17.06
N LEU A 17 22.05 -7.14 -16.94
CA LEU A 17 21.84 -8.40 -17.65
C LEU A 17 20.55 -9.08 -17.22
N VAL A 18 20.28 -9.19 -15.92
CA VAL A 18 19.03 -9.74 -15.38
C VAL A 18 17.82 -8.94 -15.87
N ARG A 19 17.88 -7.61 -15.86
CA ARG A 19 16.81 -6.75 -16.39
C ARG A 19 16.58 -6.98 -17.88
N SER A 20 17.63 -7.05 -18.69
CA SER A 20 17.50 -7.26 -20.15
C SER A 20 16.91 -8.64 -20.47
N THR A 21 17.33 -9.67 -19.74
CA THR A 21 16.80 -11.02 -19.87
C THR A 21 15.30 -11.07 -19.53
N PHE A 22 14.91 -10.45 -18.42
CA PHE A 22 13.50 -10.37 -18.05
C PHE A 22 12.66 -9.53 -19.03
N ARG A 23 13.22 -8.44 -19.58
CA ARG A 23 12.56 -7.69 -20.66
C ARG A 23 12.29 -8.57 -21.88
N ALA A 24 13.27 -9.36 -22.30
CA ALA A 24 13.10 -10.29 -23.39
C ALA A 24 12.00 -11.34 -23.09
N ILE A 25 12.02 -11.91 -21.87
CA ILE A 25 10.97 -12.84 -21.42
C ILE A 25 9.60 -12.14 -21.38
N ALA A 26 9.53 -10.93 -20.84
CA ALA A 26 8.27 -10.18 -20.74
C ALA A 26 7.69 -9.78 -22.09
N SER A 27 8.51 -9.67 -23.15
CA SER A 27 8.08 -9.26 -24.48
C SER A 27 7.12 -10.26 -25.15
N PHE A 28 7.14 -11.53 -24.76
CA PHE A 28 6.33 -12.57 -25.39
C PHE A 28 5.24 -13.12 -24.44
N PRO A 29 3.97 -13.21 -24.88
CA PRO A 29 2.88 -13.73 -24.05
C PRO A 29 3.10 -15.18 -23.58
N TRP A 30 3.66 -16.03 -24.42
CA TRP A 30 3.90 -17.44 -24.10
C TRP A 30 4.97 -17.60 -22.99
N SER A 31 6.04 -16.81 -23.03
CA SER A 31 7.10 -16.89 -22.02
C SER A 31 6.64 -16.34 -20.66
N ARG A 32 5.78 -15.32 -20.65
CA ARG A 32 5.12 -14.85 -19.42
C ARG A 32 4.24 -15.94 -18.80
N ARG A 33 3.47 -16.66 -19.63
CA ARG A 33 2.64 -17.78 -19.15
C ARG A 33 3.49 -18.89 -18.53
N LEU A 34 4.60 -19.22 -19.20
CA LEU A 34 5.54 -20.25 -18.69
C LEU A 34 6.15 -19.81 -17.34
N LEU A 35 6.64 -18.58 -17.27
CA LEU A 35 7.20 -18.02 -16.02
C LEU A 35 6.15 -17.99 -14.90
N ASN A 36 4.91 -17.62 -15.19
CA ASN A 36 3.83 -17.65 -14.22
C ASN A 36 3.49 -19.09 -13.78
N ALA A 37 3.52 -20.05 -14.69
CA ALA A 37 3.32 -21.47 -14.34
C ALA A 37 4.43 -22.00 -13.40
N VAL A 38 5.67 -21.58 -13.62
CA VAL A 38 6.80 -21.89 -12.72
C VAL A 38 6.60 -21.22 -11.36
N TYR A 39 6.29 -19.93 -11.34
CA TYR A 39 6.01 -19.18 -10.11
C TYR A 39 4.93 -19.84 -9.23
N LEU A 40 3.86 -20.32 -9.84
CA LEU A 40 2.75 -20.97 -9.12
C LEU A 40 3.15 -22.29 -8.47
N LYS A 41 4.22 -22.93 -8.92
CA LYS A 41 4.77 -24.16 -8.34
C LYS A 41 5.77 -23.93 -7.20
N LEU A 42 6.21 -22.70 -6.99
CA LEU A 42 7.12 -22.36 -5.91
C LEU A 42 6.47 -22.58 -4.54
N THR A 43 7.29 -22.92 -3.55
CA THR A 43 6.86 -22.94 -2.14
C THR A 43 6.60 -21.52 -1.64
N ALA A 44 5.95 -21.37 -0.49
CA ALA A 44 5.69 -20.05 0.11
C ALA A 44 6.99 -19.26 0.35
N SER A 45 8.03 -19.89 0.89
CA SER A 45 9.34 -19.25 1.12
C SER A 45 10.04 -18.87 -0.18
N GLN A 46 9.96 -19.70 -1.21
CA GLN A 46 10.51 -19.37 -2.53
C GLN A 46 9.75 -18.19 -3.18
N ARG A 47 8.43 -18.13 -3.04
CA ARG A 47 7.64 -16.99 -3.52
C ARG A 47 7.98 -15.72 -2.76
N ALA A 48 8.13 -15.77 -1.43
CA ALA A 48 8.55 -14.62 -0.65
C ALA A 48 9.91 -14.08 -1.12
N PHE A 49 10.88 -14.97 -1.32
CA PHE A 49 12.18 -14.59 -1.88
C PHE A 49 12.04 -14.00 -3.30
N PHE A 50 11.20 -14.61 -4.15
CA PHE A 50 10.95 -14.11 -5.50
C PHE A 50 10.38 -12.69 -5.47
N HIS A 51 9.37 -12.42 -4.64
CA HIS A 51 8.76 -11.10 -4.52
C HIS A 51 9.77 -10.05 -4.07
N GLN A 52 10.57 -10.36 -3.04
CA GLN A 52 11.62 -9.45 -2.55
C GLN A 52 12.70 -9.17 -3.59
N ALA A 53 13.21 -10.22 -4.22
CA ALA A 53 14.25 -10.09 -5.23
C ALA A 53 13.73 -9.33 -6.46
N PHE A 54 12.49 -9.62 -6.86
CA PHE A 54 11.86 -9.02 -8.03
C PHE A 54 11.58 -7.53 -7.78
N ALA A 55 10.92 -7.19 -6.70
CA ALA A 55 10.64 -5.80 -6.33
C ALA A 55 11.93 -4.98 -6.23
N LYS A 56 12.97 -5.52 -5.57
CA LYS A 56 14.28 -4.86 -5.45
C LYS A 56 14.99 -4.66 -6.79
N THR A 57 14.82 -5.61 -7.73
CA THR A 57 15.50 -5.57 -9.04
C THR A 57 14.79 -4.66 -10.02
N PHE A 58 13.46 -4.66 -10.02
CA PHE A 58 12.64 -4.01 -11.04
C PHE A 58 11.92 -2.75 -10.55
N ARG A 59 12.08 -2.36 -9.30
CA ARG A 59 11.54 -1.09 -8.80
C ARG A 59 11.96 0.04 -9.73
N ASN A 60 10.99 0.81 -10.21
CA ASN A 60 11.16 1.89 -11.19
C ASN A 60 11.71 1.42 -12.56
N SER A 61 11.42 0.20 -12.97
CA SER A 61 11.73 -0.22 -14.34
C SER A 61 10.56 0.11 -15.27
N ASN A 62 10.85 0.49 -16.50
CA ASN A 62 9.84 0.79 -17.52
C ASN A 62 9.60 -0.45 -18.42
N ILE A 63 9.40 -1.62 -17.83
CA ILE A 63 9.08 -2.81 -18.60
C ILE A 63 7.59 -2.78 -18.94
N GLN A 64 7.28 -2.48 -20.19
CA GLN A 64 5.92 -2.54 -20.70
C GLN A 64 5.58 -3.96 -21.13
N ALA A 65 4.54 -4.52 -20.54
CA ALA A 65 3.94 -5.76 -21.01
C ALA A 65 2.70 -5.41 -21.86
N ARG A 66 2.56 -6.10 -22.97
CA ARG A 66 1.34 -6.03 -23.77
C ARG A 66 0.36 -7.05 -23.25
N ASP A 67 -0.90 -6.71 -23.21
CA ASP A 67 -2.07 -7.49 -22.84
C ASP A 67 -1.84 -8.87 -22.18
N GLY A 68 -2.55 -9.17 -21.16
CA GLY A 68 -2.45 -10.43 -20.45
C GLY A 68 -2.75 -10.31 -18.97
N THR A 69 -2.54 -11.40 -18.27
CA THR A 69 -2.72 -11.46 -16.82
C THR A 69 -1.52 -12.14 -16.17
N TRP A 70 -1.23 -11.73 -14.95
CA TRP A 70 -0.30 -12.41 -14.06
C TRP A 70 -1.04 -12.88 -12.81
N LYS A 71 -0.85 -14.13 -12.45
CA LYS A 71 -1.41 -14.70 -11.23
C LYS A 71 -0.40 -14.59 -10.11
N VAL A 72 -0.77 -13.88 -9.04
CA VAL A 72 0.00 -13.72 -7.81
C VAL A 72 -0.64 -14.58 -6.72
N ILE A 73 0.16 -15.10 -5.80
CA ILE A 73 -0.33 -15.77 -4.60
C ILE A 73 0.00 -14.92 -3.39
N PHE A 74 -1.05 -14.59 -2.61
CA PHE A 74 -0.94 -13.87 -1.36
C PHE A 74 -1.76 -14.60 -0.29
N ALA A 75 -1.14 -14.88 0.87
CA ALA A 75 -1.77 -15.61 1.99
C ALA A 75 -2.62 -16.81 1.51
N SER A 76 -2.03 -17.65 0.64
CA SER A 76 -2.65 -18.84 0.03
C SER A 76 -3.79 -18.57 -0.97
N ARG A 77 -4.12 -17.34 -1.28
CA ARG A 77 -5.10 -16.98 -2.31
C ARG A 77 -4.44 -16.57 -3.62
N SER A 78 -5.03 -16.98 -4.73
CA SER A 78 -4.62 -16.54 -6.07
C SER A 78 -5.31 -15.23 -6.42
N ILE A 79 -4.53 -14.27 -6.89
CA ILE A 79 -5.00 -12.96 -7.34
C ILE A 79 -4.54 -12.77 -8.79
N LEU A 80 -5.46 -12.38 -9.65
CA LEU A 80 -5.18 -12.06 -11.05
C LEU A 80 -4.91 -10.56 -11.20
N MET A 81 -3.75 -10.23 -11.74
CA MET A 81 -3.36 -8.87 -12.06
C MET A 81 -3.34 -8.69 -13.57
N PRO A 82 -4.01 -7.67 -14.13
CA PRO A 82 -3.89 -7.36 -15.54
C PRO A 82 -2.51 -6.78 -15.84
N LEU A 83 -1.98 -7.13 -17.00
CA LEU A 83 -0.80 -6.52 -17.56
C LEU A 83 -1.27 -5.49 -18.58
N SER A 84 -1.23 -4.22 -18.23
CA SER A 84 -1.73 -3.14 -19.07
C SER A 84 -0.59 -2.26 -19.57
N SER A 85 -0.59 -1.96 -20.87
CA SER A 85 0.40 -1.08 -21.50
C SER A 85 0.06 0.41 -21.41
N GLY A 86 -1.11 0.76 -20.87
CA GLY A 86 -1.65 2.12 -20.93
C GLY A 86 -1.31 3.01 -19.74
N ASN A 87 -0.97 2.45 -18.61
CA ASN A 87 -0.69 3.18 -17.37
C ASN A 87 0.74 2.91 -16.88
N PHE A 88 1.49 3.96 -16.60
CA PHE A 88 2.89 3.91 -16.18
C PHE A 88 3.15 3.07 -14.92
N TRP A 89 2.11 2.86 -14.12
CA TRP A 89 2.16 2.12 -12.86
C TRP A 89 1.76 0.67 -12.94
N LEU A 90 1.20 0.25 -14.07
CA LEU A 90 0.55 -1.03 -14.24
C LEU A 90 1.22 -1.85 -15.31
N ASP A 91 2.51 -1.70 -15.40
CA ASP A 91 3.35 -2.55 -16.19
C ASP A 91 3.54 -3.93 -15.53
N TRP A 92 4.22 -4.80 -16.23
CA TRP A 92 4.40 -6.18 -15.80
C TRP A 92 5.14 -6.30 -14.45
N ASP A 93 6.11 -5.44 -14.17
CA ASP A 93 6.87 -5.48 -12.94
C ASP A 93 6.03 -5.06 -11.72
N ASN A 94 5.10 -4.14 -11.87
CA ASN A 94 4.15 -3.80 -10.81
C ASN A 94 3.15 -4.95 -10.54
N ALA A 95 2.60 -5.56 -11.58
CA ALA A 95 1.74 -6.72 -11.43
C ALA A 95 2.42 -7.88 -10.70
N VAL A 96 3.70 -8.10 -10.97
CA VAL A 96 4.47 -9.17 -10.33
C VAL A 96 4.93 -8.77 -8.94
N SER A 97 5.26 -7.50 -8.71
CA SER A 97 5.78 -7.02 -7.44
C SER A 97 4.72 -6.51 -6.46
N ILE A 98 3.43 -6.63 -6.78
CA ILE A 98 2.33 -6.16 -5.92
C ILE A 98 2.42 -6.63 -4.46
N VAL A 99 2.92 -7.84 -4.22
CA VAL A 99 3.15 -8.37 -2.88
C VAL A 99 4.59 -8.17 -2.40
N GLY A 100 5.46 -7.66 -3.24
CA GLY A 100 6.86 -7.36 -2.94
C GLY A 100 7.14 -5.87 -2.68
N HIS A 101 6.15 -4.99 -2.88
CA HIS A 101 6.19 -3.60 -2.45
C HIS A 101 5.62 -3.50 -1.03
N ASP A 102 6.17 -2.66 -0.16
CA ASP A 102 5.82 -2.58 1.27
C ASP A 102 5.70 -3.97 1.91
N ILE A 103 6.79 -4.72 1.84
CA ILE A 103 6.80 -6.15 2.22
C ILE A 103 6.41 -6.31 3.67
N GLU A 104 6.87 -5.43 4.55
CA GLU A 104 6.57 -5.42 5.98
C GLU A 104 5.07 -5.22 6.27
N VAL A 105 4.39 -4.39 5.46
CA VAL A 105 2.93 -4.21 5.52
C VAL A 105 2.24 -5.51 5.13
N LYS A 106 2.65 -6.12 4.00
CA LYS A 106 2.03 -7.36 3.51
C LYS A 106 2.28 -8.54 4.43
N GLN A 107 3.45 -8.65 5.04
CA GLN A 107 3.74 -9.68 6.06
C GLN A 107 2.83 -9.53 7.29
N THR A 108 2.57 -8.30 7.71
CA THR A 108 1.59 -8.03 8.78
C THR A 108 0.17 -8.42 8.35
N TYR A 109 -0.22 -8.14 7.11
CA TYR A 109 -1.52 -8.61 6.58
C TYR A 109 -1.63 -10.14 6.60
N GLU A 110 -0.58 -10.86 6.17
CA GLU A 110 -0.56 -12.32 6.22
C GLU A 110 -0.73 -12.85 7.64
N THR A 111 -0.05 -12.24 8.62
CA THR A 111 -0.22 -12.56 10.05
C THR A 111 -1.66 -12.34 10.50
N LEU A 112 -2.24 -11.18 10.22
CA LEU A 112 -3.62 -10.87 10.62
C LEU A 112 -4.65 -11.77 9.94
N LEU A 113 -4.45 -12.12 8.67
CA LEU A 113 -5.32 -13.05 7.94
C LEU A 113 -5.22 -14.48 8.45
N GLY A 114 -4.06 -14.88 8.97
CA GLY A 114 -3.79 -16.21 9.52
C GLY A 114 -4.30 -16.43 10.94
N LEU A 115 -4.55 -15.37 11.71
CA LEU A 115 -4.98 -15.42 13.11
C LEU A 115 -6.48 -15.13 13.24
N PRO A 116 -7.34 -16.12 13.50
CA PRO A 116 -8.80 -15.94 13.55
C PRO A 116 -9.27 -14.85 14.52
N SER A 117 -8.57 -14.69 15.67
CA SER A 117 -8.89 -13.67 16.69
C SER A 117 -8.62 -12.23 16.22
N LEU A 118 -7.64 -12.06 15.31
CA LEU A 118 -7.23 -10.74 14.81
C LEU A 118 -7.65 -10.49 13.35
N LYS A 119 -8.14 -11.52 12.67
CA LYS A 119 -8.57 -11.39 11.27
C LYS A 119 -9.62 -10.30 11.13
N PRO A 120 -9.39 -9.25 10.30
CA PRO A 120 -10.34 -8.17 10.14
C PRO A 120 -11.61 -8.65 9.45
N GLU A 121 -12.74 -8.07 9.81
CA GLU A 121 -14.04 -8.23 9.14
C GLU A 121 -14.27 -7.11 8.13
N LEU A 122 -13.54 -5.99 8.33
CA LEU A 122 -13.56 -4.83 7.46
C LEU A 122 -12.14 -4.29 7.29
N PHE A 123 -11.75 -4.04 6.04
CA PHE A 123 -10.55 -3.31 5.69
C PHE A 123 -10.92 -1.92 5.17
N ILE A 124 -10.25 -0.89 5.65
CA ILE A 124 -10.41 0.49 5.19
C ILE A 124 -9.08 0.94 4.60
N ASP A 125 -9.10 1.32 3.32
CA ASP A 125 -7.93 1.73 2.56
C ASP A 125 -8.05 3.21 2.21
N ILE A 126 -7.23 4.05 2.84
CA ILE A 126 -7.30 5.50 2.72
C ILE A 126 -6.05 6.00 1.98
N GLY A 127 -6.25 6.66 0.84
CA GLY A 127 -5.20 6.95 -0.13
C GLY A 127 -4.83 5.70 -0.95
N ALA A 128 -5.86 4.99 -1.39
CA ALA A 128 -5.71 3.65 -1.94
C ALA A 128 -5.03 3.59 -3.32
N ASN A 129 -4.91 4.71 -4.02
CA ASN A 129 -4.41 4.79 -5.38
C ASN A 129 -5.11 3.75 -6.29
N TYR A 130 -4.41 2.76 -6.77
CA TYR A 130 -4.98 1.68 -7.61
C TYR A 130 -5.72 0.59 -6.82
N GLY A 131 -5.92 0.74 -5.51
CA GLY A 131 -6.67 -0.18 -4.66
C GLY A 131 -6.02 -1.55 -4.48
N THR A 132 -4.71 -1.65 -4.66
CA THR A 132 -4.00 -2.92 -4.60
C THR A 132 -4.04 -3.55 -3.21
N HIS A 133 -4.00 -2.74 -2.13
CA HIS A 133 -4.17 -3.23 -0.76
C HIS A 133 -5.59 -3.72 -0.51
N SER A 134 -6.60 -2.96 -0.93
CA SER A 134 -8.01 -3.38 -0.88
C SER A 134 -8.24 -4.73 -1.57
N LEU A 135 -7.62 -4.94 -2.74
CA LEU A 135 -7.75 -6.17 -3.50
C LEU A 135 -7.28 -7.39 -2.70
N LEU A 136 -6.20 -7.27 -1.91
CA LEU A 136 -5.68 -8.36 -1.08
C LEU A 136 -6.74 -8.85 -0.09
N PHE A 137 -7.46 -7.95 0.57
CA PHE A 137 -8.53 -8.30 1.52
C PHE A 137 -9.79 -8.79 0.83
N LEU A 138 -10.21 -8.14 -0.25
CA LEU A 138 -11.36 -8.56 -1.06
C LEU A 138 -11.19 -10.00 -1.57
N ALA A 139 -10.00 -10.38 -2.02
CA ALA A 139 -9.69 -11.74 -2.46
C ALA A 139 -9.80 -12.79 -1.34
N HIS A 140 -9.74 -12.37 -0.06
CA HIS A 140 -9.96 -13.21 1.11
C HIS A 140 -11.41 -13.17 1.62
N GLY A 141 -12.33 -12.57 0.87
CA GLY A 141 -13.74 -12.44 1.24
C GLY A 141 -14.00 -11.41 2.34
N ILE A 142 -13.02 -10.54 2.63
CA ILE A 142 -13.15 -9.46 3.61
C ILE A 142 -13.66 -8.21 2.88
N ARG A 143 -14.68 -7.58 3.43
CA ARG A 143 -15.18 -6.31 2.89
C ARG A 143 -14.10 -5.23 2.95
N ALA A 144 -14.02 -4.42 1.90
CA ALA A 144 -13.17 -3.25 1.89
C ALA A 144 -13.97 -1.99 1.55
N ILE A 145 -13.64 -0.87 2.23
CA ILE A 145 -14.03 0.48 1.82
C ILE A 145 -12.75 1.18 1.39
N THR A 146 -12.73 1.61 0.14
CA THR A 146 -11.54 2.13 -0.53
C THR A 146 -11.75 3.61 -0.82
N PHE A 147 -10.94 4.47 -0.23
CA PHE A 147 -11.00 5.92 -0.42
C PHE A 147 -9.86 6.37 -1.32
N GLU A 148 -10.21 6.93 -2.48
CA GLU A 148 -9.24 7.45 -3.43
C GLU A 148 -9.82 8.64 -4.20
N PRO A 149 -9.33 9.86 -3.96
CA PRO A 149 -9.82 11.06 -4.66
C PRO A 149 -9.39 11.12 -6.13
N ASN A 150 -8.31 10.42 -6.52
CA ASN A 150 -7.85 10.41 -7.90
C ASN A 150 -8.69 9.49 -8.77
N THR A 151 -9.66 10.06 -9.47
CA THR A 151 -10.55 9.29 -10.36
C THR A 151 -9.82 8.57 -11.50
N SER A 152 -8.59 8.97 -11.85
CA SER A 152 -7.81 8.29 -12.89
C SER A 152 -7.37 6.87 -12.49
N CYS A 153 -7.37 6.56 -11.19
CA CYS A 153 -7.04 5.23 -10.66
C CYS A 153 -8.24 4.28 -10.62
N HIS A 154 -9.47 4.80 -10.69
CA HIS A 154 -10.68 4.05 -10.40
C HIS A 154 -11.00 2.96 -11.41
N ASP A 155 -10.83 3.23 -12.70
CA ASP A 155 -11.17 2.26 -13.74
C ASP A 155 -10.26 1.03 -13.66
N TYR A 156 -9.00 1.24 -13.35
CA TYR A 156 -8.10 0.13 -13.11
C TYR A 156 -8.51 -0.68 -11.88
N PHE A 157 -8.82 -0.01 -10.76
CA PHE A 157 -9.28 -0.71 -9.56
C PHE A 157 -10.54 -1.53 -9.84
N ARG A 158 -11.53 -0.97 -10.55
CA ARG A 158 -12.70 -1.72 -10.98
C ARG A 158 -12.35 -2.91 -11.88
N GLN A 159 -11.38 -2.72 -12.79
CA GLN A 159 -10.93 -3.77 -13.69
C GLN A 159 -10.29 -4.94 -12.92
N ILE A 160 -9.38 -4.67 -11.97
CA ILE A 160 -8.76 -5.73 -11.18
C ILE A 160 -9.77 -6.44 -10.28
N CYS A 161 -10.72 -5.71 -9.72
CA CYS A 161 -11.81 -6.30 -8.92
C CYS A 161 -12.71 -7.20 -9.78
N LYS A 162 -13.11 -6.75 -10.97
CA LYS A 162 -13.89 -7.56 -11.92
C LYS A 162 -13.15 -8.83 -12.33
N LEU A 163 -11.85 -8.73 -12.60
CA LEU A 163 -11.00 -9.87 -12.97
C LEU A 163 -10.92 -10.92 -11.85
N ASN A 164 -10.99 -10.49 -10.60
CA ASN A 164 -10.95 -11.36 -9.42
C ASN A 164 -12.36 -11.70 -8.87
N HIS A 165 -13.43 -11.31 -9.56
CA HIS A 165 -14.82 -11.56 -9.16
C HIS A 165 -15.16 -11.02 -7.75
N VAL A 166 -14.61 -9.86 -7.40
CA VAL A 166 -14.86 -9.18 -6.13
C VAL A 166 -15.52 -7.81 -6.36
N ASN A 167 -16.32 -7.37 -5.38
CA ASN A 167 -17.06 -6.11 -5.45
C ASN A 167 -16.43 -5.09 -4.50
N PRO A 168 -15.75 -4.05 -5.00
CA PRO A 168 -15.21 -2.99 -4.18
C PRO A 168 -16.31 -1.99 -3.79
N LYS A 169 -16.21 -1.43 -2.58
CA LYS A 169 -16.82 -0.16 -2.26
C LYS A 169 -15.76 0.92 -2.43
N LEU A 170 -15.85 1.68 -3.52
CA LEU A 170 -14.93 2.75 -3.87
C LEU A 170 -15.59 4.11 -3.67
N GLU A 171 -15.00 4.91 -2.80
CA GLU A 171 -15.42 6.27 -2.46
C GLU A 171 -14.46 7.28 -3.11
N PRO A 172 -14.95 8.13 -4.06
CA PRO A 172 -14.10 9.06 -4.80
C PRO A 172 -13.84 10.36 -4.01
N VAL A 173 -13.50 10.25 -2.74
CA VAL A 173 -13.33 11.38 -1.83
C VAL A 173 -11.99 11.33 -1.11
N ALA A 174 -11.46 12.48 -0.75
CA ALA A 174 -10.39 12.58 0.23
C ALA A 174 -10.97 12.42 1.64
N LEU A 175 -10.18 11.87 2.57
CA LEU A 175 -10.52 11.90 3.98
C LEU A 175 -9.65 12.93 4.71
N GLY A 176 -10.25 13.62 5.69
CA GLY A 176 -9.59 14.61 6.51
C GLY A 176 -10.35 14.91 7.79
N ASP A 177 -9.99 15.99 8.49
CA ASP A 177 -10.53 16.37 9.79
C ASP A 177 -11.90 17.08 9.73
N ARG A 178 -12.37 17.42 8.53
CA ARG A 178 -13.67 18.09 8.30
C ARG A 178 -14.22 17.77 6.93
N GLU A 179 -15.51 17.99 6.76
CA GLU A 179 -16.17 17.90 5.46
C GLU A 179 -15.99 19.18 4.64
N GLY A 180 -15.97 19.04 3.32
CA GLY A 180 -15.83 20.17 2.40
C GLY A 180 -15.24 19.83 1.06
N CYS A 181 -14.65 20.83 0.41
CA CYS A 181 -13.90 20.69 -0.83
C CYS A 181 -12.45 21.10 -0.61
N VAL A 182 -11.52 20.32 -1.12
CA VAL A 182 -10.08 20.60 -1.02
C VAL A 182 -9.40 20.45 -2.38
N ASP A 183 -8.28 21.14 -2.54
CA ASP A 183 -7.42 20.92 -3.69
C ASP A 183 -6.60 19.67 -3.51
N PHE A 184 -6.70 18.75 -4.46
CA PHE A 184 -5.92 17.54 -4.55
C PHE A 184 -4.97 17.65 -5.74
N SER A 185 -3.67 17.50 -5.48
CA SER A 185 -2.65 17.61 -6.52
C SER A 185 -1.85 16.32 -6.65
N TYR A 186 -1.64 15.87 -7.88
CA TYR A 186 -0.86 14.67 -8.18
C TYR A 186 -0.11 14.83 -9.51
N PRO A 187 1.11 14.29 -9.63
CA PRO A 187 1.76 14.15 -10.93
C PRO A 187 1.09 13.06 -11.75
N GLN A 188 0.84 13.30 -13.03
CA GLN A 188 0.16 12.34 -13.91
C GLN A 188 0.91 11.01 -14.06
N ARG A 189 2.25 11.05 -14.02
CA ARG A 189 3.10 9.87 -14.15
C ARG A 189 3.32 9.12 -12.84
N ASP A 190 3.15 9.81 -11.72
CA ASP A 190 3.43 9.29 -10.37
C ASP A 190 2.22 9.53 -9.47
N THR A 191 1.08 8.90 -9.80
CA THR A 191 -0.22 9.09 -9.13
C THR A 191 -0.17 8.82 -7.62
N TRP A 192 0.80 8.02 -7.17
CA TRP A 192 1.02 7.71 -5.75
C TRP A 192 1.49 8.91 -4.92
N LEU A 193 2.02 9.94 -5.54
CA LEU A 193 2.41 11.19 -4.88
C LEU A 193 1.24 12.17 -4.73
N GLY A 194 0.02 11.71 -4.89
CA GLY A 194 -1.17 12.53 -4.77
C GLY A 194 -1.42 12.97 -3.33
N SER A 195 -1.58 14.28 -3.10
CA SER A 195 -1.77 14.85 -1.76
C SER A 195 -2.75 16.01 -1.76
N THR A 196 -3.39 16.23 -0.60
CA THR A 196 -4.12 17.48 -0.26
C THR A 196 -3.31 18.37 0.70
N ASN A 197 -2.11 17.94 1.09
CA ASN A 197 -1.23 18.68 1.98
C ASN A 197 -0.50 19.79 1.21
N SER A 198 -0.68 21.05 1.63
CA SER A 198 -0.11 22.21 0.95
C SER A 198 1.43 22.21 0.91
N GLU A 199 2.10 21.68 1.92
CA GLU A 199 3.58 21.58 1.95
C GLU A 199 4.07 20.57 0.91
N ILE A 200 3.39 19.44 0.77
CA ILE A 200 3.71 18.41 -0.24
C ILE A 200 3.40 18.95 -1.64
N ILE A 201 2.24 19.57 -1.83
CA ILE A 201 1.87 20.22 -3.10
C ILE A 201 2.92 21.27 -3.52
N SER A 202 3.39 22.08 -2.57
CA SER A 202 4.45 23.07 -2.83
C SER A 202 5.74 22.41 -3.32
N LYS A 203 6.14 21.26 -2.76
CA LYS A 203 7.32 20.51 -3.21
C LYS A 203 7.12 19.92 -4.62
N LEU A 204 5.90 19.57 -4.97
CA LEU A 204 5.55 19.02 -6.29
C LEU A 204 5.34 20.11 -7.35
N SER A 205 5.22 21.38 -6.97
CA SER A 205 4.89 22.52 -7.89
C SER A 205 5.87 22.73 -9.03
N GLN A 206 7.10 22.23 -8.91
CA GLN A 206 8.12 22.26 -9.95
C GLN A 206 7.91 21.20 -11.07
N ARG A 207 6.97 20.31 -10.91
CA ARG A 207 6.72 19.22 -11.88
C ARG A 207 5.79 19.72 -13.00
N GLU A 208 6.23 19.52 -14.25
CA GLU A 208 5.45 19.88 -15.44
C GLU A 208 4.16 19.05 -15.61
N ASP A 209 4.14 17.83 -15.03
CA ASP A 209 3.01 16.90 -15.10
C ASP A 209 2.07 16.98 -13.90
N LEU A 210 2.17 18.02 -13.07
CA LEU A 210 1.31 18.22 -11.90
C LEU A 210 -0.11 18.62 -12.33
N VAL A 211 -1.09 17.89 -11.83
CA VAL A 211 -2.52 18.19 -12.00
C VAL A 211 -3.12 18.48 -10.65
N THR A 212 -3.90 19.57 -10.57
CA THR A 212 -4.67 19.93 -9.38
C THR A 212 -6.16 19.88 -9.71
N LYS A 213 -6.94 19.23 -8.85
CA LYS A 213 -8.40 19.11 -8.95
C LYS A 213 -9.05 19.41 -7.61
N LYS A 214 -10.23 20.02 -7.64
CA LYS A 214 -11.08 20.09 -6.45
C LYS A 214 -11.76 18.75 -6.24
N VAL A 215 -11.64 18.21 -5.03
CA VAL A 215 -12.26 16.94 -4.63
C VAL A 215 -13.09 17.15 -3.36
N GLU A 216 -14.13 16.35 -3.20
CA GLU A 216 -14.89 16.29 -1.96
C GLU A 216 -14.00 15.71 -0.85
N GLN A 217 -14.04 16.32 0.33
CA GLN A 217 -13.43 15.82 1.55
C GLN A 217 -14.50 15.43 2.55
N LYS A 218 -14.36 14.26 3.13
CA LYS A 218 -15.22 13.75 4.21
C LYS A 218 -14.38 13.38 5.43
N THR A 219 -15.06 13.11 6.53
CA THR A 219 -14.43 12.51 7.71
C THR A 219 -14.67 11.00 7.71
N LEU A 220 -13.76 10.21 8.29
CA LEU A 220 -14.02 8.77 8.46
C LEU A 220 -15.25 8.52 9.36
N ASP A 221 -15.48 9.41 10.31
CA ASP A 221 -16.62 9.33 11.22
C ASP A 221 -17.98 9.44 10.51
N SER A 222 -18.04 10.05 9.31
CA SER A 222 -19.28 10.06 8.50
C SER A 222 -19.68 8.68 7.97
N TYR A 223 -18.75 7.71 8.03
CA TYR A 223 -18.98 6.30 7.68
C TYR A 223 -19.18 5.40 8.91
N SER A 224 -19.32 5.97 10.12
CA SER A 224 -19.36 5.22 11.38
C SER A 224 -20.42 4.11 11.42
N ALA A 225 -21.58 4.29 10.80
CA ALA A 225 -22.62 3.28 10.73
C ALA A 225 -22.19 2.00 9.98
N GLU A 226 -21.32 2.14 8.97
CA GLU A 226 -20.82 1.01 8.20
C GLU A 226 -19.66 0.28 8.89
N ILE A 227 -18.95 1.00 9.74
CA ILE A 227 -17.74 0.53 10.43
C ILE A 227 -18.09 -0.11 11.78
N ALA A 228 -19.17 0.35 12.42
CA ALA A 228 -19.59 -0.09 13.75
C ALA A 228 -19.62 -1.62 13.92
N HIS A 229 -19.19 -2.09 15.09
CA HIS A 229 -19.21 -3.50 15.52
C HIS A 229 -18.39 -4.47 14.65
N LYS A 230 -17.40 -3.99 13.88
CA LYS A 230 -16.53 -4.84 13.06
C LYS A 230 -15.09 -4.74 13.54
N ARG A 231 -14.40 -5.88 13.59
CA ARG A 231 -12.94 -5.85 13.70
C ARG A 231 -12.39 -5.20 12.43
N THR A 232 -11.90 -4.00 12.60
CA THR A 232 -11.50 -3.14 11.49
C THR A 232 -9.99 -2.98 11.47
N LEU A 233 -9.40 -3.16 10.28
CA LEU A 233 -8.05 -2.73 9.98
C LEU A 233 -8.13 -1.54 9.04
N ILE A 234 -7.42 -0.46 9.39
CA ILE A 234 -7.32 0.74 8.56
C ILE A 234 -5.89 0.83 8.05
N LYS A 235 -5.72 1.10 6.74
CA LYS A 235 -4.46 1.60 6.17
C LYS A 235 -4.64 3.07 5.83
N ILE A 236 -3.66 3.89 6.22
CA ILE A 236 -3.62 5.32 5.90
C ILE A 236 -2.30 5.61 5.20
N ASP A 237 -2.40 6.11 3.98
CA ASP A 237 -1.27 6.47 3.13
C ASP A 237 -1.72 7.62 2.22
N THR A 238 -1.62 8.83 2.75
CA THR A 238 -2.24 10.03 2.17
C THR A 238 -1.23 11.12 1.83
N GLU A 239 0.06 10.71 1.82
CA GLU A 239 1.16 11.60 1.45
C GLU A 239 1.12 12.91 2.26
N GLY A 240 1.12 12.74 3.62
CA GLY A 240 1.24 13.84 4.58
C GLY A 240 -0.07 14.37 5.16
N ASN A 241 -1.20 13.68 5.01
CA ASN A 241 -2.48 14.05 5.65
C ASN A 241 -2.94 13.06 6.73
N GLU A 242 -2.10 12.12 7.15
CA GLU A 242 -2.43 11.03 8.07
C GLU A 242 -3.03 11.56 9.38
N LEU A 243 -2.47 12.61 9.94
CA LEU A 243 -2.98 13.22 11.17
C LEU A 243 -4.37 13.86 10.96
N SER A 244 -4.62 14.49 9.82
CA SER A 244 -5.93 15.07 9.50
C SER A 244 -6.98 13.96 9.37
N VAL A 245 -6.65 12.86 8.68
CA VAL A 245 -7.51 11.67 8.59
C VAL A 245 -7.84 11.12 9.97
N LEU A 246 -6.84 10.94 10.84
CA LEU A 246 -7.03 10.41 12.19
C LEU A 246 -7.88 11.33 13.07
N LYS A 247 -7.77 12.65 12.93
CA LYS A 247 -8.65 13.60 13.61
C LYS A 247 -10.10 13.48 13.15
N GLY A 248 -10.33 13.27 11.86
CA GLY A 248 -11.66 13.02 11.29
C GLY A 248 -12.20 11.61 11.59
N ALA A 249 -11.44 10.77 12.29
CA ALA A 249 -11.80 9.44 12.72
C ALA A 249 -11.99 9.32 14.24
N ALA A 250 -12.03 10.42 14.98
CA ALA A 250 -11.96 10.41 16.44
C ALA A 250 -13.05 9.56 17.11
N LYS A 251 -14.28 9.59 16.62
CA LYS A 251 -15.39 8.74 17.09
C LYS A 251 -15.11 7.27 16.75
N THR A 252 -14.71 6.98 15.52
CA THR A 252 -14.36 5.63 15.05
C THR A 252 -13.23 5.03 15.90
N LEU A 253 -12.18 5.80 16.17
CA LEU A 253 -11.05 5.36 17.01
C LEU A 253 -11.50 5.00 18.43
N LYS A 254 -12.40 5.79 19.02
CA LYS A 254 -12.91 5.58 20.37
C LYS A 254 -13.87 4.39 20.46
N GLU A 255 -14.80 4.25 19.52
CA GLU A 255 -15.91 3.29 19.59
C GLU A 255 -15.54 1.92 18.97
N VAL A 256 -14.85 1.92 17.84
CA VAL A 256 -14.49 0.70 17.08
C VAL A 256 -13.13 0.16 17.49
N LYS A 257 -12.21 1.06 17.86
CA LYS A 257 -10.83 0.72 18.25
C LYS A 257 -10.12 -0.12 17.18
N PRO A 258 -10.01 0.38 15.94
CA PRO A 258 -9.40 -0.36 14.86
C PRO A 258 -7.88 -0.50 15.06
N MET A 259 -7.28 -1.53 14.48
CA MET A 259 -5.84 -1.55 14.19
C MET A 259 -5.58 -0.61 13.01
N ILE A 260 -4.47 0.15 13.07
CA ILE A 260 -4.17 1.17 12.05
C ILE A 260 -2.75 0.98 11.54
N ILE A 261 -2.60 0.67 10.27
CA ILE A 261 -1.32 0.74 9.57
C ILE A 261 -1.25 2.10 8.89
N PHE A 262 -0.18 2.82 9.12
CA PHE A 262 -0.02 4.17 8.60
C PHE A 262 1.40 4.43 8.12
N GLU A 263 1.51 5.24 7.08
CA GLU A 263 2.78 5.77 6.61
C GLU A 263 3.06 7.12 7.30
N CYS A 264 4.32 7.42 7.58
CA CYS A 264 4.69 8.68 8.20
C CYS A 264 6.11 9.10 7.85
N PHE A 265 6.23 10.30 7.31
CA PHE A 265 7.49 10.95 6.97
C PHE A 265 7.72 12.22 7.79
N GLY A 266 8.99 12.53 8.03
CA GLY A 266 9.43 13.77 8.66
C GLY A 266 9.16 13.87 10.17
N ASP A 267 10.09 14.48 10.89
CA ASP A 267 10.11 14.48 12.36
C ASP A 267 8.92 15.22 12.99
N ASN A 268 8.49 16.32 12.36
CA ASN A 268 7.37 17.13 12.86
C ASN A 268 6.04 16.36 12.78
N GLU A 269 5.78 15.69 11.66
CA GLU A 269 4.57 14.87 11.50
C GLU A 269 4.61 13.65 12.40
N ARG A 270 5.75 12.99 12.54
CA ARG A 270 5.95 11.87 13.47
C ARG A 270 5.63 12.27 14.91
N THR A 271 6.12 13.43 15.36
CA THR A 271 5.85 13.90 16.73
C THR A 271 4.36 14.08 16.97
N LYS A 272 3.66 14.72 16.04
CA LYS A 272 2.21 14.97 16.15
C LYS A 272 1.40 13.67 16.10
N LEU A 273 1.73 12.76 15.16
CA LEU A 273 1.06 11.46 14.99
C LEU A 273 1.26 10.59 16.25
N PHE A 274 2.49 10.50 16.75
CA PHE A 274 2.78 9.76 17.98
C PHE A 274 1.92 10.26 19.14
N GLY A 275 1.97 11.57 19.42
CA GLY A 275 1.19 12.17 20.51
C GLY A 275 -0.32 11.94 20.35
N PHE A 276 -0.84 12.06 19.13
CA PHE A 276 -2.25 11.81 18.86
C PHE A 276 -2.63 10.35 19.11
N LEU A 277 -1.91 9.38 18.52
CA LEU A 277 -2.23 7.96 18.65
C LEU A 277 -2.13 7.47 20.10
N ILE A 278 -1.12 7.91 20.84
CA ILE A 278 -1.00 7.59 22.29
C ILE A 278 -2.18 8.18 23.07
N SER A 279 -2.62 9.42 22.76
CA SER A 279 -3.79 10.04 23.41
C SER A 279 -5.10 9.28 23.13
N GLN A 280 -5.14 8.51 22.03
CA GLN A 280 -6.25 7.62 21.67
C GLN A 280 -6.09 6.19 22.22
N ASN A 281 -5.23 5.97 23.22
CA ASN A 281 -4.94 4.68 23.87
C ASN A 281 -4.44 3.60 22.88
N ASN A 282 -3.55 3.95 21.98
CA ASN A 282 -2.87 3.00 21.10
C ASN A 282 -1.41 2.82 21.50
N SER A 283 -0.88 1.64 21.26
CA SER A 283 0.56 1.35 21.25
C SER A 283 1.03 1.28 19.79
N ILE A 284 2.22 1.82 19.52
CA ILE A 284 2.78 1.87 18.15
C ILE A 284 3.92 0.86 18.02
N TYR A 285 3.93 0.10 16.93
CA TYR A 285 4.93 -0.92 16.65
C TYR A 285 5.52 -0.75 15.26
N ARG A 286 6.74 -1.28 15.08
CA ARG A 286 7.35 -1.44 13.74
C ARG A 286 6.67 -2.55 12.98
N LEU A 287 6.74 -2.46 11.66
CA LEU A 287 6.37 -3.53 10.76
C LEU A 287 7.62 -4.32 10.31
N PRO A 288 7.49 -5.62 10.02
CA PRO A 288 6.28 -6.42 10.15
C PRO A 288 5.92 -6.65 11.62
N TRP A 289 4.63 -6.69 11.92
CA TRP A 289 4.15 -6.94 13.28
C TRP A 289 3.50 -8.32 13.37
N ASN A 290 3.86 -9.04 14.44
CA ASN A 290 3.25 -10.32 14.80
C ASN A 290 3.07 -10.35 16.34
N PRO A 291 1.88 -10.64 16.85
CA PRO A 291 1.63 -10.67 18.30
C PRO A 291 2.44 -11.75 19.03
N GLU A 292 2.85 -12.83 18.31
CA GLU A 292 3.64 -13.92 18.88
C GLU A 292 5.10 -13.51 19.17
N ASP A 293 5.61 -12.48 18.50
CA ASP A 293 7.00 -12.03 18.63
C ASP A 293 7.25 -11.26 19.94
N LYS A 294 6.21 -10.97 20.75
CA LYS A 294 6.31 -10.18 21.98
C LYS A 294 7.09 -8.87 21.82
N ALA A 295 6.94 -8.26 20.64
CA ALA A 295 7.60 -6.98 20.35
C ALA A 295 7.12 -5.90 21.33
N GLU A 296 8.05 -5.11 21.85
CA GLU A 296 7.72 -3.95 22.67
C GLU A 296 7.21 -2.80 21.81
N SER A 297 6.25 -2.06 22.34
CA SER A 297 5.78 -0.83 21.70
C SER A 297 6.88 0.23 21.66
N LEU A 298 6.88 1.04 20.62
CA LEU A 298 7.87 2.09 20.45
C LEU A 298 7.64 3.23 21.43
N THR A 299 8.73 3.66 22.06
CA THR A 299 8.76 4.97 22.75
C THR A 299 8.80 6.11 21.72
N ALA A 300 8.49 7.33 22.14
CA ALA A 300 8.58 8.50 21.27
C ALA A 300 9.97 8.65 20.61
N CYS A 301 11.05 8.47 21.39
CA CYS A 301 12.42 8.55 20.85
C CYS A 301 12.69 7.46 19.81
N GLN A 302 12.25 6.23 20.03
CA GLN A 302 12.43 5.12 19.08
C GLN A 302 11.61 5.31 17.82
N PHE A 303 10.40 5.85 17.91
CA PHE A 303 9.55 6.16 16.77
C PHE A 303 10.16 7.27 15.91
N LEU A 304 10.60 8.37 16.52
CA LEU A 304 11.25 9.48 15.82
C LEU A 304 12.55 9.07 15.14
N ALA A 305 13.38 8.28 15.82
CA ALA A 305 14.66 7.81 15.28
C ALA A 305 14.53 6.64 14.28
N SER A 306 13.32 6.14 14.02
CA SER A 306 13.13 4.98 13.14
C SER A 306 13.42 5.31 11.67
N ALA A 307 14.17 4.45 11.00
CA ALA A 307 14.36 4.51 9.56
C ALA A 307 13.14 3.99 8.77
N SER A 308 12.19 3.30 9.42
CA SER A 308 10.95 2.83 8.80
C SER A 308 10.00 4.00 8.56
N THR A 309 9.20 3.90 7.52
CA THR A 309 8.12 4.84 7.21
C THR A 309 6.75 4.28 7.54
N ASN A 310 6.61 2.95 7.54
CA ASN A 310 5.36 2.25 7.86
C ASN A 310 5.36 1.72 9.29
N PHE A 311 4.24 1.90 9.98
CA PHE A 311 4.02 1.50 11.36
C PHE A 311 2.62 0.94 11.56
N ILE A 312 2.40 0.26 12.69
CA ILE A 312 1.06 -0.14 13.13
C ILE A 312 0.76 0.42 14.51
N ALA A 313 -0.43 1.00 14.68
CA ALA A 313 -1.00 1.37 15.96
C ALA A 313 -2.06 0.35 16.35
N ILE A 314 -1.96 -0.16 17.58
CA ILE A 314 -2.83 -1.20 18.12
C ILE A 314 -3.48 -0.68 19.39
N PRO A 315 -4.82 -0.73 19.50
CA PRO A 315 -5.53 -0.34 20.72
C PRO A 315 -5.13 -1.18 21.93
N LEU A 316 -4.90 -0.55 23.08
CA LEU A 316 -4.52 -1.24 24.34
C LEU A 316 -5.53 -2.30 24.77
N SER A 317 -6.77 -2.26 24.29
CA SER A 317 -7.82 -3.25 24.58
C SER A 317 -7.75 -4.52 23.73
N VAL A 318 -6.81 -4.64 22.80
CA VAL A 318 -6.64 -5.80 21.90
C VAL A 318 -5.59 -6.79 22.44
N HIS A 319 -4.95 -6.48 23.56
CA HIS A 319 -3.95 -7.32 24.24
C HIS A 319 -4.60 -8.28 25.25
#